data_9f3a51c5cefdb0a9bad962a966e9610a
#
_entry.id   9f3a51c5cefdb0a9bad962a966e9610a
#
_cell.length_a   1.000
_cell.length_b   1.000
_cell.length_c   1.000
_cell.angle_alpha   90.00
_cell.angle_beta   90.00
_cell.angle_gamma   90.00
#
_symmetry.space_group_name_H-M   'P 1'
#
loop_
_entity.id
_entity.type
_entity.pdbx_description
1 polymer ?
#
loop_
_entity_poly.entity_id
_entity_poly.type
_entity_poly.pdbx_seq_one_letter_code
_entity_poly.pdbx_strand_id
1 'polypeptide(L)'
;MGGANNQKFGREGDLNSDPADCFFIKANNCSGNIYQINQNKFTIQYGHHTSNRASQHKVMSIAGTFPIGTDIKEVDGNLIDQLDELITSRKSNKPVIIAKYPVSTIPFYIELHNPKSHSEFQYNDLSNVFNKGVEFRTQIASRIKIKTPDPFLNTLGGTFSGAEDAVWQSPSYLHGAICFRELLLTGWRGAYLADLMGLEDRAKTHFNGYLNSQVIDVPVTLPHLQDTALNLARSAKIWGTPMYSNSYIGRVPNRRDVMHHYDMNLVFIDQLLWHLKWTGDLDYAREIYPALQRHFTWEKKLFDPDNDGLYDAYACIWASDALQYNGGKVTHSTAYNYRANKIMAEISEKLGKDPSIYKKEAELILSAINKELWIKDKGWWAEFKDNMGNRIRHDNAAIWTIYHAIDSDIHDPFKAYQATRYIDTEIPHIPVMGKGLKDTANYVISTTNWQPYMWSINNVAFGEISHTALAYWQTGRYEEAFKMFKGAVLDAMYLGSGPGNVTQLSFYDAARRETYRDFADGIATGVRALVQGMY
;
A
#
# COMPACT_ATOMS: atom_id res chain seq x y z
N MET A 1 32.39 6.11 0.73
CA MET A 1 31.19 5.97 -0.13
C MET A 1 31.51 5.07 -1.32
N GLY A 2 30.61 4.22 -1.72
CA GLY A 2 30.73 3.34 -2.88
C GLY A 2 29.37 3.13 -3.56
N GLY A 3 29.37 2.83 -4.84
CA GLY A 3 28.18 2.41 -5.57
C GLY A 3 28.00 0.89 -5.49
N ALA A 4 26.78 0.41 -5.64
CA ALA A 4 26.45 -1.00 -5.57
C ALA A 4 26.35 -1.63 -6.96
N ASN A 5 27.38 -2.36 -7.37
CA ASN A 5 27.37 -3.21 -8.55
C ASN A 5 26.98 -4.64 -8.15
N ASN A 6 26.22 -5.32 -9.01
CA ASN A 6 25.84 -6.73 -8.81
C ASN A 6 25.10 -7.03 -7.49
N GLN A 7 24.54 -6.03 -6.85
CA GLN A 7 23.70 -6.25 -5.69
C GLN A 7 22.35 -6.80 -6.14
N LYS A 8 21.97 -7.94 -5.60
CA LYS A 8 20.63 -8.50 -5.79
C LYS A 8 19.71 -7.79 -4.81
N PHE A 9 18.72 -7.10 -5.33
CA PHE A 9 17.59 -6.66 -4.51
C PHE A 9 16.61 -7.82 -4.41
N GLY A 10 16.27 -8.20 -3.20
CA GLY A 10 15.22 -9.18 -2.95
C GLY A 10 13.91 -8.72 -3.59
N ARG A 11 13.22 -9.68 -4.17
CA ARG A 11 11.85 -9.48 -4.60
C ARG A 11 10.94 -9.98 -3.49
N GLU A 12 9.82 -9.35 -3.31
CA GLU A 12 8.73 -9.88 -2.51
C GLU A 12 8.47 -11.35 -2.86
N GLY A 13 8.48 -12.22 -1.84
CA GLY A 13 8.39 -13.67 -2.03
C GLY A 13 9.68 -14.38 -2.47
N ASP A 14 10.78 -13.69 -2.56
CA ASP A 14 12.08 -14.30 -2.84
C ASP A 14 12.73 -14.78 -1.54
N LEU A 15 12.57 -16.06 -1.23
CA LEU A 15 13.11 -16.70 -0.03
C LEU A 15 14.65 -16.70 0.06
N ASN A 16 15.34 -16.34 -1.01
CA ASN A 16 16.80 -16.39 -1.09
C ASN A 16 17.48 -15.04 -0.85
N SER A 17 16.71 -13.97 -0.62
CA SER A 17 17.28 -12.65 -0.38
C SER A 17 16.93 -12.15 1.02
N ASP A 18 17.97 -11.78 1.77
CA ASP A 18 17.79 -11.07 3.02
C ASP A 18 17.53 -9.59 2.70
N PRO A 19 16.38 -9.00 3.13
CA PRO A 19 16.12 -7.57 2.95
C PRO A 19 17.21 -6.69 3.54
N ALA A 20 17.90 -7.13 4.58
CA ALA A 20 19.03 -6.43 5.16
C ALA A 20 20.20 -6.26 4.16
N ASP A 21 20.39 -7.19 3.24
CA ASP A 21 21.41 -7.11 2.21
C ASP A 21 21.24 -5.89 1.29
N CYS A 22 20.04 -5.33 1.18
CA CYS A 22 19.78 -4.10 0.42
C CYS A 22 20.44 -2.86 1.04
N PHE A 23 20.70 -2.89 2.33
CA PHE A 23 21.25 -1.75 3.08
C PHE A 23 22.75 -1.86 3.37
N PHE A 24 23.33 -3.03 3.15
CA PHE A 24 24.76 -3.27 3.38
C PHE A 24 25.49 -3.45 2.05
N ILE A 25 26.40 -2.51 1.76
CA ILE A 25 27.27 -2.60 0.60
C ILE A 25 28.51 -3.38 1.03
N LYS A 26 28.68 -4.59 0.48
CA LYS A 26 29.89 -5.39 0.65
C LYS A 26 30.97 -4.89 -0.30
N ALA A 27 32.24 -5.09 0.05
CA ALA A 27 33.37 -4.68 -0.79
C ALA A 27 33.24 -5.16 -2.25
N ASN A 28 32.74 -6.38 -2.45
CA ASN A 28 32.51 -6.94 -3.79
C ASN A 28 31.51 -6.13 -4.64
N ASN A 29 30.57 -5.44 -4.01
CA ASN A 29 29.62 -4.59 -4.71
C ASN A 29 30.25 -3.29 -5.24
N CYS A 30 31.44 -2.93 -4.78
CA CYS A 30 32.16 -1.76 -5.24
C CYS A 30 33.08 -2.05 -6.46
N SER A 31 33.18 -3.30 -6.87
CA SER A 31 33.95 -3.69 -8.05
C SER A 31 33.39 -3.04 -9.32
N GLY A 32 34.23 -2.40 -10.10
CA GLY A 32 33.84 -1.72 -11.34
C GLY A 32 33.24 -0.32 -11.15
N ASN A 33 33.22 0.22 -9.95
CA ASN A 33 32.89 1.62 -9.74
C ASN A 33 33.91 2.54 -10.41
N ILE A 34 33.41 3.61 -11.03
CA ILE A 34 34.24 4.64 -11.65
C ILE A 34 34.03 5.94 -10.89
N TYR A 35 35.11 6.53 -10.43
CA TYR A 35 35.09 7.78 -9.69
C TYR A 35 35.72 8.90 -10.51
N GLN A 36 35.14 10.07 -10.42
CA GLN A 36 35.74 11.33 -10.88
C GLN A 36 35.77 12.26 -9.67
N ILE A 37 36.97 12.70 -9.31
CA ILE A 37 37.18 13.61 -8.17
C ILE A 37 37.77 14.90 -8.73
N ASN A 38 37.14 16.02 -8.39
CA ASN A 38 37.61 17.35 -8.74
C ASN A 38 37.51 18.27 -7.52
N GLN A 39 38.65 18.51 -6.87
CA GLN A 39 38.75 19.26 -5.63
C GLN A 39 37.83 18.67 -4.55
N ASN A 40 36.81 19.42 -4.11
CA ASN A 40 35.85 19.01 -3.11
C ASN A 40 34.58 18.35 -3.69
N LYS A 41 34.59 18.00 -4.97
CA LYS A 41 33.48 17.38 -5.69
C LYS A 41 33.81 15.99 -6.16
N PHE A 42 32.78 15.14 -6.26
CA PHE A 42 32.96 13.79 -6.81
C PHE A 42 31.72 13.34 -7.60
N THR A 43 31.98 12.41 -8.52
CA THR A 43 30.92 11.62 -9.17
C THR A 43 31.28 10.14 -9.09
N ILE A 44 30.34 9.31 -8.80
CA ILE A 44 30.44 7.86 -8.81
C ILE A 44 29.53 7.34 -9.93
N GLN A 45 30.07 6.55 -10.84
CA GLN A 45 29.31 5.78 -11.81
C GLN A 45 29.34 4.31 -11.40
N TYR A 46 28.17 3.68 -11.34
CA TYR A 46 27.98 2.28 -10.94
C TYR A 46 26.76 1.68 -11.65
N GLY A 47 26.50 0.38 -11.50
CA GLY A 47 25.24 -0.19 -11.98
C GLY A 47 25.36 -1.20 -13.10
N HIS A 48 26.36 -2.04 -13.06
CA HIS A 48 26.29 -3.28 -13.83
C HIS A 48 25.45 -4.29 -13.06
N HIS A 49 24.12 -4.11 -13.06
CA HIS A 49 23.22 -5.02 -12.38
C HIS A 49 22.90 -6.21 -13.26
N THR A 50 23.28 -7.38 -12.82
CA THR A 50 22.69 -8.63 -13.24
C THR A 50 21.43 -8.89 -12.41
N SER A 51 20.36 -8.13 -12.58
CA SER A 51 19.05 -8.56 -12.12
C SER A 51 18.50 -9.52 -13.15
N ASN A 52 17.86 -10.62 -12.73
CA ASN A 52 17.16 -11.57 -13.61
C ASN A 52 15.97 -10.93 -14.36
N ARG A 53 15.66 -9.67 -14.14
CA ARG A 53 14.81 -8.86 -14.99
C ARG A 53 15.68 -8.17 -16.04
N ALA A 54 16.00 -8.89 -17.07
CA ALA A 54 16.99 -8.69 -18.12
C ALA A 54 16.80 -7.47 -19.03
N SER A 55 16.25 -6.36 -18.61
CA SER A 55 15.96 -5.32 -19.58
C SER A 55 16.59 -3.93 -19.35
N GLN A 56 17.32 -3.68 -18.28
CA GLN A 56 17.87 -2.34 -18.11
C GLN A 56 19.23 -2.34 -17.40
N HIS A 57 20.30 -2.57 -18.16
CA HIS A 57 21.63 -2.15 -17.76
C HIS A 57 21.72 -0.62 -17.81
N LYS A 58 21.29 0.06 -16.77
CA LYS A 58 21.46 1.51 -16.67
C LYS A 58 22.65 1.80 -15.77
N VAL A 59 23.69 2.42 -16.35
CA VAL A 59 24.72 3.06 -15.54
C VAL A 59 24.06 4.14 -14.69
N MET A 60 24.17 4.00 -13.39
CA MET A 60 23.68 4.96 -12.40
C MET A 60 24.82 5.86 -11.97
N SER A 61 24.48 7.07 -11.55
CA SER A 61 25.46 8.02 -11.08
C SER A 61 24.98 8.71 -9.81
N ILE A 62 25.91 8.94 -8.89
CA ILE A 62 25.72 9.83 -7.74
C ILE A 62 26.83 10.86 -7.81
N ALA A 63 26.49 12.12 -7.67
CA ALA A 63 27.44 13.21 -7.51
C ALA A 63 27.29 13.83 -6.12
N GLY A 64 28.32 14.54 -5.69
CA GLY A 64 28.26 15.26 -4.43
C GLY A 64 29.36 16.29 -4.28
N THR A 65 29.12 17.20 -3.34
CA THR A 65 29.99 18.31 -2.99
C THR A 65 30.26 18.28 -1.49
N PHE A 66 31.52 18.29 -1.11
CA PHE A 66 31.97 18.43 0.27
C PHE A 66 32.37 19.88 0.57
N PRO A 67 32.64 20.23 1.85
CA PRO A 67 33.26 21.50 2.19
C PRO A 67 34.53 21.79 1.41
N ILE A 68 34.78 23.06 1.12
CA ILE A 68 36.05 23.47 0.48
C ILE A 68 37.20 23.11 1.41
N GLY A 69 38.27 22.54 0.85
CA GLY A 69 39.41 22.04 1.61
C GLY A 69 39.30 20.59 2.09
N THR A 70 38.22 19.89 1.69
CA THR A 70 38.10 18.44 1.93
C THR A 70 39.11 17.67 1.04
N ASP A 71 39.88 16.78 1.64
CA ASP A 71 40.73 15.80 0.92
C ASP A 71 39.87 14.57 0.58
N ILE A 72 39.64 14.37 -0.73
CA ILE A 72 38.86 13.23 -1.24
C ILE A 72 39.81 12.32 -2.01
N LYS A 73 39.78 11.03 -1.70
CA LYS A 73 40.59 10.05 -2.42
C LYS A 73 39.91 8.69 -2.57
N GLU A 74 40.35 7.95 -3.59
CA GLU A 74 39.96 6.54 -3.78
C GLU A 74 40.84 5.64 -2.91
N VAL A 75 40.23 4.69 -2.24
CA VAL A 75 40.83 3.74 -1.31
C VAL A 75 40.31 2.32 -1.52
N ASP A 76 40.88 1.33 -0.84
CA ASP A 76 40.52 -0.06 -0.96
C ASP A 76 39.25 -0.39 -0.17
N GLY A 77 38.17 -0.69 -0.85
CA GLY A 77 36.88 -1.09 -0.23
C GLY A 77 36.92 -2.42 0.54
N ASN A 78 37.96 -3.27 0.34
CA ASN A 78 38.11 -4.46 1.19
C ASN A 78 38.39 -4.13 2.67
N LEU A 79 38.82 -2.91 2.94
CA LEU A 79 39.20 -2.44 4.28
C LEU A 79 38.09 -1.60 4.93
N ILE A 80 36.88 -1.65 4.43
CA ILE A 80 35.76 -0.77 4.90
C ILE A 80 35.46 -0.93 6.40
N ASP A 81 35.73 -2.10 6.94
CA ASP A 81 35.55 -2.41 8.37
C ASP A 81 36.80 -2.14 9.23
N GLN A 82 37.91 -1.67 8.59
CA GLN A 82 39.20 -1.42 9.22
C GLN A 82 39.60 0.03 8.95
N LEU A 83 38.99 0.97 9.68
CA LEU A 83 39.08 2.39 9.36
C LEU A 83 40.52 2.94 9.28
N ASP A 84 41.41 2.55 10.18
CA ASP A 84 42.80 3.03 10.24
C ASP A 84 43.60 2.58 9.00
N GLU A 85 43.37 1.35 8.55
CA GLU A 85 43.99 0.82 7.35
C GLU A 85 43.34 1.41 6.10
N LEU A 86 42.04 1.56 6.08
CA LEU A 86 41.27 2.17 4.99
C LEU A 86 41.80 3.58 4.66
N ILE A 87 42.01 4.43 5.68
CA ILE A 87 42.46 5.81 5.52
C ILE A 87 43.82 5.89 4.87
N THR A 88 44.68 4.92 5.11
CA THR A 88 46.06 4.89 4.56
C THR A 88 46.17 4.09 3.27
N SER A 89 45.15 3.32 2.90
CA SER A 89 45.16 2.44 1.74
C SER A 89 45.19 3.21 0.41
N ARG A 90 45.54 2.50 -0.65
CA ARG A 90 45.46 2.96 -2.03
C ARG A 90 44.30 2.32 -2.76
N LYS A 91 43.92 2.90 -3.88
CA LYS A 91 42.90 2.33 -4.77
C LYS A 91 43.16 0.86 -5.08
N SER A 92 42.11 0.04 -4.99
CA SER A 92 42.09 -1.37 -5.38
C SER A 92 41.12 -1.62 -6.54
N ASN A 93 40.90 -2.90 -6.88
CA ASN A 93 39.87 -3.30 -7.84
C ASN A 93 38.42 -3.19 -7.29
N LYS A 94 38.27 -2.86 -6.01
CA LYS A 94 37.02 -2.58 -5.33
C LYS A 94 37.05 -1.20 -4.70
N PRO A 95 37.13 -0.14 -5.51
CA PRO A 95 37.39 1.20 -5.01
C PRO A 95 36.20 1.76 -4.27
N VAL A 96 36.44 2.48 -3.19
CA VAL A 96 35.52 3.38 -2.52
C VAL A 96 36.19 4.74 -2.36
N ILE A 97 35.42 5.79 -2.14
CA ILE A 97 35.97 7.10 -1.79
C ILE A 97 35.82 7.38 -0.31
N ILE A 98 36.82 8.00 0.25
CA ILE A 98 36.78 8.63 1.55
C ILE A 98 36.99 10.14 1.39
N ALA A 99 36.39 10.90 2.32
CA ALA A 99 36.55 12.33 2.40
C ALA A 99 37.02 12.70 3.80
N LYS A 100 38.13 13.40 3.89
CA LYS A 100 38.72 13.88 5.15
C LYS A 100 38.55 15.38 5.23
N TYR A 101 37.91 15.84 6.29
CA TYR A 101 37.72 17.24 6.59
C TYR A 101 38.12 17.53 8.04
N PRO A 102 38.76 18.66 8.33
CA PRO A 102 39.16 19.03 9.68
C PRO A 102 37.93 19.10 10.61
N VAL A 103 38.11 18.71 11.84
CA VAL A 103 37.05 18.90 12.86
C VAL A 103 36.73 20.38 12.98
N SER A 104 35.46 20.72 12.93
CA SER A 104 34.98 22.09 12.94
C SER A 104 33.89 22.25 14.02
N THR A 105 33.90 23.39 14.70
CA THR A 105 32.80 23.80 15.59
C THR A 105 31.70 24.51 14.81
N ILE A 106 31.95 24.89 13.56
CA ILE A 106 30.98 25.51 12.65
C ILE A 106 30.32 24.41 11.82
N PRO A 107 28.98 24.38 11.73
CA PRO A 107 28.30 23.44 10.87
C PRO A 107 28.80 23.51 9.43
N PHE A 108 28.99 22.35 8.79
CA PHE A 108 29.29 22.24 7.37
C PHE A 108 28.25 21.36 6.69
N TYR A 109 28.14 21.49 5.39
CA TYR A 109 27.10 20.83 4.60
C TYR A 109 27.75 19.93 3.54
N ILE A 110 27.08 18.82 3.25
CA ILE A 110 27.46 17.88 2.20
C ILE A 110 26.25 17.74 1.28
N GLU A 111 26.46 17.91 0.00
CA GLU A 111 25.46 17.61 -1.02
C GLU A 111 25.67 16.21 -1.58
N LEU A 112 24.57 15.47 -1.74
CA LEU A 112 24.50 14.23 -2.52
C LEU A 112 23.30 14.34 -3.45
N HIS A 113 23.50 14.15 -4.75
CA HIS A 113 22.43 14.23 -5.72
C HIS A 113 22.60 13.24 -6.88
N ASN A 114 21.49 12.99 -7.58
CA ASN A 114 21.51 12.28 -8.84
C ASN A 114 21.72 13.30 -9.98
N PRO A 115 22.86 13.28 -10.66
CA PRO A 115 23.19 14.29 -11.69
C PRO A 115 22.26 14.27 -12.91
N LYS A 116 21.40 13.23 -13.05
CA LYS A 116 20.40 13.16 -14.12
C LYS A 116 19.07 13.86 -13.77
N SER A 117 18.78 14.04 -12.49
CA SER A 117 17.50 14.57 -12.03
C SER A 117 17.60 15.96 -11.40
N HIS A 118 18.77 16.36 -10.96
CA HIS A 118 18.99 17.65 -10.31
C HIS A 118 20.27 18.32 -10.80
N SER A 119 20.23 19.65 -10.97
CA SER A 119 21.40 20.46 -11.11
C SER A 119 22.10 20.61 -9.76
N GLU A 120 23.43 20.69 -9.81
CA GLU A 120 24.27 20.92 -8.64
C GLU A 120 24.00 22.30 -8.02
N PHE A 121 23.96 22.35 -6.68
CA PHE A 121 23.93 23.60 -5.93
C PHE A 121 25.34 24.17 -5.77
N GLN A 122 25.43 25.49 -5.65
CA GLN A 122 26.68 26.11 -5.21
C GLN A 122 26.89 25.81 -3.72
N TYR A 123 28.13 25.53 -3.32
CA TYR A 123 28.43 25.15 -1.93
C TYR A 123 27.92 26.19 -0.91
N ASN A 124 28.06 27.47 -1.22
CA ASN A 124 27.62 28.57 -0.35
C ASN A 124 26.11 28.62 -0.13
N ASP A 125 25.33 27.99 -1.01
CA ASP A 125 23.87 27.95 -0.91
C ASP A 125 23.39 26.76 -0.10
N LEU A 126 24.24 25.77 0.19
CA LEU A 126 23.84 24.50 0.84
C LEU A 126 23.23 24.71 2.22
N SER A 127 23.69 25.70 2.99
CA SER A 127 23.06 26.05 4.28
C SER A 127 21.60 26.47 4.12
N ASN A 128 21.33 27.32 3.14
CA ASN A 128 19.98 27.79 2.85
C ASN A 128 19.09 26.65 2.31
N VAL A 129 19.63 25.82 1.42
CA VAL A 129 18.94 24.63 0.88
C VAL A 129 18.58 23.66 2.01
N PHE A 130 19.52 23.39 2.92
CA PHE A 130 19.29 22.54 4.08
C PHE A 130 18.18 23.10 4.99
N ASN A 131 18.23 24.38 5.34
CA ASN A 131 17.24 25.01 6.20
C ASN A 131 15.84 24.98 5.57
N LYS A 132 15.71 25.29 4.28
CA LYS A 132 14.45 25.15 3.55
C LYS A 132 13.95 23.70 3.54
N GLY A 133 14.85 22.73 3.42
CA GLY A 133 14.51 21.31 3.53
C GLY A 133 13.99 20.93 4.93
N VAL A 134 14.60 21.46 5.98
CA VAL A 134 14.13 21.26 7.37
C VAL A 134 12.76 21.89 7.58
N GLU A 135 12.56 23.12 7.12
CA GLU A 135 11.24 23.80 7.19
C GLU A 135 10.16 22.98 6.49
N PHE A 136 10.43 22.54 5.26
CA PHE A 136 9.50 21.72 4.49
C PHE A 136 9.15 20.40 5.20
N ARG A 137 10.15 19.68 5.70
CA ARG A 137 9.92 18.43 6.45
C ARG A 137 9.17 18.65 7.75
N THR A 138 9.42 19.76 8.42
CA THR A 138 8.70 20.14 9.64
C THR A 138 7.24 20.46 9.32
N GLN A 139 6.96 21.15 8.23
CA GLN A 139 5.59 21.41 7.78
C GLN A 139 4.84 20.11 7.50
N ILE A 140 5.46 19.18 6.77
CA ILE A 140 4.87 17.86 6.51
C ILE A 140 4.61 17.13 7.84
N ALA A 141 5.62 16.96 8.68
CA ALA A 141 5.50 16.21 9.93
C ALA A 141 4.49 16.83 10.92
N SER A 142 4.14 18.10 10.76
CA SER A 142 3.18 18.80 11.63
C SER A 142 1.72 18.71 11.16
N ARG A 143 1.42 18.05 10.05
CA ARG A 143 0.05 17.91 9.53
C ARG A 143 -0.88 17.20 10.49
N ILE A 144 -0.42 16.11 11.08
CA ILE A 144 -1.14 15.41 12.15
C ILE A 144 -0.35 15.59 13.45
N LYS A 145 -0.99 16.16 14.46
CA LYS A 145 -0.43 16.32 15.81
C LYS A 145 -1.21 15.46 16.78
N ILE A 146 -0.53 14.53 17.41
CA ILE A 146 -1.11 13.60 18.39
C ILE A 146 -0.51 13.89 19.75
N LYS A 147 -1.39 14.01 20.74
CA LYS A 147 -0.99 14.18 22.15
C LYS A 147 -1.85 13.28 23.03
N THR A 148 -1.28 12.17 23.45
CA THR A 148 -1.91 11.17 24.32
C THR A 148 -0.99 10.87 25.51
N PRO A 149 -1.47 10.16 26.53
CA PRO A 149 -0.60 9.62 27.58
C PRO A 149 0.39 8.54 27.06
N ASP A 150 0.16 7.98 25.87
CA ASP A 150 0.98 6.94 25.27
C ASP A 150 2.07 7.55 24.36
N PRO A 151 3.37 7.45 24.76
CA PRO A 151 4.46 8.05 23.99
C PRO A 151 4.65 7.41 22.60
N PHE A 152 4.29 6.14 22.42
CA PHE A 152 4.43 5.47 21.12
C PHE A 152 3.42 6.03 20.11
N LEU A 153 2.19 6.28 20.55
CA LEU A 153 1.16 6.87 19.68
C LEU A 153 1.47 8.32 19.30
N ASN A 154 2.13 9.07 20.19
CA ASN A 154 2.45 10.48 19.93
C ASN A 154 3.41 10.69 18.75
N THR A 155 4.12 9.65 18.31
CA THR A 155 5.02 9.71 17.14
C THR A 155 4.29 9.49 15.82
N LEU A 156 3.07 8.92 15.85
CA LEU A 156 2.36 8.49 14.63
C LEU A 156 2.04 9.65 13.70
N GLY A 157 1.68 10.81 14.21
CA GLY A 157 1.32 11.96 13.39
C GLY A 157 2.41 12.34 12.40
N GLY A 158 3.62 12.57 12.90
CA GLY A 158 4.77 12.89 12.07
C GLY A 158 5.21 11.74 11.18
N THR A 159 5.13 10.50 11.68
CA THR A 159 5.51 9.31 10.92
C THR A 159 4.56 9.08 9.73
N PHE A 160 3.25 9.11 9.94
CA PHE A 160 2.29 8.94 8.86
C PHE A 160 2.35 10.08 7.84
N SER A 161 2.52 11.32 8.31
CA SER A 161 2.67 12.46 7.41
C SER A 161 3.91 12.36 6.52
N GLY A 162 5.04 11.94 7.10
CA GLY A 162 6.28 11.73 6.36
C GLY A 162 6.20 10.54 5.40
N ALA A 163 5.54 9.45 5.82
CA ALA A 163 5.35 8.27 4.99
C ALA A 163 4.39 8.54 3.82
N GLU A 164 3.33 9.35 4.04
CA GLU A 164 2.44 9.80 2.96
C GLU A 164 3.21 10.56 1.87
N ASP A 165 4.03 11.53 2.28
CA ASP A 165 4.83 12.30 1.33
C ASP A 165 5.83 11.41 0.57
N ALA A 166 6.35 10.37 1.21
CA ALA A 166 7.28 9.42 0.60
C ALA A 166 6.63 8.53 -0.48
N VAL A 167 5.34 8.23 -0.37
CA VAL A 167 4.58 7.43 -1.36
C VAL A 167 3.86 8.29 -2.39
N TRP A 168 3.90 9.61 -2.29
CA TRP A 168 3.35 10.50 -3.32
C TRP A 168 4.35 10.76 -4.44
N GLN A 169 3.94 10.48 -5.66
CA GLN A 169 4.66 10.88 -6.88
C GLN A 169 3.63 11.26 -7.93
N SER A 170 3.44 12.58 -8.14
CA SER A 170 2.46 13.04 -9.13
C SER A 170 2.56 12.28 -10.45
N PRO A 171 1.43 11.82 -11.01
CA PRO A 171 0.07 12.16 -10.63
C PRO A 171 -0.59 11.15 -9.66
N SER A 172 0.14 10.26 -8.98
CA SER A 172 -0.52 9.22 -8.19
C SER A 172 0.25 8.81 -6.93
N TYR A 173 -0.46 8.20 -6.00
CA TYR A 173 0.13 7.42 -4.92
C TYR A 173 0.77 6.16 -5.48
N LEU A 174 1.97 5.86 -5.01
CA LEU A 174 2.70 4.64 -5.31
C LEU A 174 2.25 3.52 -4.37
N HIS A 175 2.45 2.29 -4.78
CA HIS A 175 2.17 1.14 -3.91
C HIS A 175 3.11 1.11 -2.69
N GLY A 176 4.39 1.45 -2.88
CA GLY A 176 5.37 1.59 -1.81
C GLY A 176 6.52 2.49 -2.19
N ALA A 177 7.19 3.09 -1.18
CA ALA A 177 8.18 4.12 -1.40
C ALA A 177 9.52 3.61 -1.95
N ILE A 178 10.06 2.51 -1.42
CA ILE A 178 11.40 2.04 -1.76
C ILE A 178 11.35 0.82 -2.69
N CYS A 179 10.73 -0.26 -2.24
CA CYS A 179 10.77 -1.55 -2.94
C CYS A 179 9.79 -1.63 -4.10
N PHE A 180 8.69 -0.87 -4.05
CA PHE A 180 7.60 -0.91 -5.02
C PHE A 180 7.29 0.45 -5.65
N ARG A 181 8.28 1.33 -5.70
CA ARG A 181 8.11 2.69 -6.23
C ARG A 181 7.61 2.71 -7.69
N GLU A 182 8.00 1.76 -8.51
CA GLU A 182 7.56 1.67 -9.90
C GLU A 182 6.25 0.89 -10.07
N LEU A 183 5.71 0.34 -8.98
CA LEU A 183 4.49 -0.42 -9.02
C LEU A 183 3.28 0.49 -8.81
N LEU A 184 2.65 0.87 -9.89
CA LEU A 184 1.40 1.62 -9.88
C LEU A 184 0.23 0.65 -9.79
N LEU A 185 -0.64 0.87 -8.80
CA LEU A 185 -1.85 0.07 -8.61
C LEU A 185 -3.05 0.99 -8.39
N THR A 186 -4.08 0.79 -9.17
CA THR A 186 -5.27 1.65 -9.24
C THR A 186 -5.99 1.75 -7.89
N GLY A 187 -6.11 0.68 -7.14
CA GLY A 187 -7.00 0.62 -6.00
C GLY A 187 -6.39 0.06 -4.71
N TRP A 188 -5.12 0.22 -4.45
CA TRP A 188 -4.52 -0.31 -3.21
C TRP A 188 -4.61 0.68 -2.05
N ARG A 189 -5.79 0.93 -1.52
CA ARG A 189 -6.18 1.79 -0.36
C ARG A 189 -5.40 3.11 -0.14
N GLY A 190 -4.32 3.36 -0.89
CA GLY A 190 -3.40 4.48 -0.63
C GLY A 190 -4.04 5.86 -0.68
N ALA A 191 -5.04 6.06 -1.54
CA ALA A 191 -5.65 7.37 -1.72
C ALA A 191 -6.63 7.79 -0.59
N TYR A 192 -7.08 6.86 0.27
CA TYR A 192 -7.90 7.23 1.44
C TYR A 192 -7.22 8.21 2.38
N LEU A 193 -5.88 8.17 2.46
CA LEU A 193 -5.15 8.99 3.43
C LEU A 193 -5.15 10.47 3.09
N ALA A 194 -5.25 10.82 1.81
CA ALA A 194 -5.08 12.20 1.36
C ALA A 194 -6.12 13.15 1.97
N ASP A 195 -7.38 12.77 1.91
CA ASP A 195 -8.48 13.59 2.44
C ASP A 195 -8.38 13.75 3.96
N LEU A 196 -8.04 12.66 4.67
CA LEU A 196 -7.85 12.68 6.13
C LEU A 196 -6.70 13.57 6.59
N MET A 197 -5.77 13.88 5.69
CA MET A 197 -4.60 14.71 5.95
C MET A 197 -4.70 16.13 5.37
N GLY A 198 -5.85 16.50 4.78
CA GLY A 198 -6.04 17.79 4.13
C GLY A 198 -5.21 17.93 2.85
N LEU A 199 -5.12 16.87 2.07
CA LEU A 199 -4.37 16.78 0.81
C LEU A 199 -5.31 16.47 -0.37
N GLU A 200 -6.47 17.12 -0.38
CA GLU A 200 -7.55 16.89 -1.36
C GLU A 200 -7.06 17.07 -2.80
N ASP A 201 -6.13 17.99 -3.05
CA ASP A 201 -5.54 18.20 -4.38
C ASP A 201 -4.74 16.99 -4.86
N ARG A 202 -4.01 16.32 -3.95
CA ARG A 202 -3.31 15.06 -4.27
C ARG A 202 -4.31 13.96 -4.59
N ALA A 203 -5.38 13.84 -3.78
CA ALA A 203 -6.46 12.88 -4.01
C ALA A 203 -7.10 13.09 -5.39
N LYS A 204 -7.52 14.31 -5.69
CA LYS A 204 -8.15 14.67 -6.97
C LYS A 204 -7.22 14.42 -8.16
N THR A 205 -5.94 14.73 -8.02
CA THR A 205 -4.92 14.46 -9.05
C THR A 205 -4.78 12.95 -9.30
N HIS A 206 -4.72 12.15 -8.24
CA HIS A 206 -4.66 10.70 -8.32
C HIS A 206 -5.89 10.11 -9.03
N PHE A 207 -7.08 10.53 -8.59
CA PHE A 207 -8.33 10.05 -9.17
C PHE A 207 -8.47 10.42 -10.64
N ASN A 208 -8.17 11.65 -11.03
CA ASN A 208 -8.20 12.09 -12.42
C ASN A 208 -7.23 11.30 -13.30
N GLY A 209 -6.01 11.05 -12.81
CA GLY A 209 -5.04 10.25 -13.54
C GLY A 209 -5.57 8.85 -13.90
N TYR A 210 -6.24 8.19 -12.96
CA TYR A 210 -6.82 6.87 -13.19
C TYR A 210 -8.16 6.90 -13.94
N LEU A 211 -9.02 7.89 -13.72
CA LEU A 211 -10.24 8.06 -14.53
C LEU A 211 -9.91 8.27 -16.01
N ASN A 212 -8.82 8.97 -16.32
CA ASN A 212 -8.32 9.12 -17.69
C ASN A 212 -7.83 7.78 -18.29
N SER A 213 -7.53 6.79 -17.46
CA SER A 213 -7.17 5.44 -17.90
C SER A 213 -8.38 4.50 -18.03
N GLN A 214 -9.62 5.00 -17.81
CA GLN A 214 -10.82 4.21 -18.04
C GLN A 214 -11.00 3.92 -19.54
N VAL A 215 -11.10 2.65 -19.87
CA VAL A 215 -11.25 2.16 -21.26
C VAL A 215 -12.63 2.49 -21.79
N ILE A 216 -12.71 3.02 -23.01
CA ILE A 216 -13.97 3.42 -23.68
C ILE A 216 -14.07 2.96 -25.13
N ASP A 217 -13.03 2.31 -25.65
CA ASP A 217 -12.84 1.98 -27.06
C ASP A 217 -12.51 0.49 -27.31
N VAL A 218 -12.68 -0.35 -26.30
CA VAL A 218 -12.49 -1.80 -26.40
C VAL A 218 -13.82 -2.51 -26.16
N PRO A 219 -14.54 -2.93 -27.21
CA PRO A 219 -15.80 -3.67 -27.04
C PRO A 219 -15.56 -5.07 -26.51
N VAL A 220 -16.61 -5.67 -25.94
CA VAL A 220 -16.61 -7.08 -25.57
C VAL A 220 -16.69 -7.92 -26.86
N THR A 221 -15.67 -8.72 -27.11
CA THR A 221 -15.56 -9.62 -28.26
C THR A 221 -15.36 -11.08 -27.89
N LEU A 222 -15.06 -11.34 -26.63
CA LEU A 222 -14.85 -12.67 -26.07
C LEU A 222 -15.95 -13.00 -25.02
N PRO A 223 -16.24 -14.27 -24.80
CA PRO A 223 -17.29 -14.69 -23.88
C PRO A 223 -16.95 -14.37 -22.41
N HIS A 224 -17.93 -14.56 -21.55
CA HIS A 224 -17.80 -14.38 -20.11
C HIS A 224 -16.78 -15.38 -19.52
N LEU A 225 -16.14 -14.96 -18.43
CA LEU A 225 -15.07 -15.71 -17.74
C LEU A 225 -15.49 -17.09 -17.21
N GLN A 226 -16.78 -17.31 -17.00
CA GLN A 226 -17.34 -18.61 -16.60
C GLN A 226 -17.55 -19.56 -17.78
N ASP A 227 -17.08 -19.22 -18.98
CA ASP A 227 -17.09 -20.16 -20.07
C ASP A 227 -16.05 -21.25 -19.82
N THR A 228 -16.55 -22.39 -19.35
CA THR A 228 -15.74 -23.55 -19.03
C THR A 228 -15.09 -24.19 -20.26
N ALA A 229 -15.66 -24.01 -21.45
CA ALA A 229 -15.09 -24.53 -22.69
C ALA A 229 -13.80 -23.78 -23.07
N LEU A 230 -13.71 -22.50 -22.75
CA LEU A 230 -12.53 -21.68 -22.99
C LEU A 230 -11.59 -21.60 -21.76
N ASN A 231 -11.93 -22.26 -20.66
CA ASN A 231 -11.15 -22.22 -19.42
C ASN A 231 -10.86 -20.78 -18.94
N LEU A 232 -11.85 -19.88 -19.04
CA LEU A 232 -11.76 -18.48 -18.68
C LEU A 232 -12.16 -18.19 -17.22
N ALA A 233 -12.34 -19.21 -16.40
CA ALA A 233 -12.67 -19.07 -14.97
C ALA A 233 -11.56 -18.37 -14.15
N ARG A 234 -10.38 -18.21 -14.71
CA ARG A 234 -9.29 -17.42 -14.16
C ARG A 234 -9.23 -16.06 -14.84
N SER A 235 -8.78 -15.04 -14.13
CA SER A 235 -8.63 -13.69 -14.65
C SER A 235 -7.61 -13.61 -15.79
N ALA A 236 -7.94 -14.19 -16.93
CA ALA A 236 -7.14 -14.05 -18.13
C ALA A 236 -7.12 -12.57 -18.53
N LYS A 237 -5.94 -11.96 -18.50
CA LYS A 237 -5.74 -10.55 -18.88
C LYS A 237 -5.69 -10.44 -20.39
N ILE A 238 -6.87 -10.49 -21.02
CA ILE A 238 -7.04 -10.45 -22.47
C ILE A 238 -8.02 -9.34 -22.80
N TRP A 239 -7.60 -8.39 -23.65
CA TRP A 239 -8.48 -7.34 -24.16
C TRP A 239 -9.65 -7.93 -24.93
N GLY A 240 -10.84 -7.38 -24.71
CA GLY A 240 -12.08 -7.84 -25.32
C GLY A 240 -12.83 -8.89 -24.50
N THR A 241 -12.24 -9.40 -23.43
CA THR A 241 -13.03 -10.11 -22.39
C THR A 241 -13.91 -9.12 -21.64
N PRO A 242 -15.04 -9.53 -21.07
CA PRO A 242 -15.90 -8.63 -20.29
C PRO A 242 -15.15 -7.87 -19.18
N MET A 243 -14.21 -8.50 -18.48
CA MET A 243 -13.40 -7.85 -17.46
C MET A 243 -12.44 -6.79 -18.00
N TYR A 244 -11.92 -6.98 -19.19
CA TYR A 244 -10.92 -6.11 -19.81
C TYR A 244 -11.49 -5.51 -21.11
N SER A 245 -12.51 -4.70 -20.95
CA SER A 245 -13.24 -4.02 -22.01
C SER A 245 -13.65 -2.62 -21.56
N ASN A 246 -14.56 -2.00 -22.27
CA ASN A 246 -15.10 -0.68 -21.92
C ASN A 246 -15.55 -0.63 -20.43
N SER A 247 -15.14 0.41 -19.77
CA SER A 247 -15.32 0.75 -18.35
C SER A 247 -14.24 0.23 -17.40
N TYR A 248 -13.40 -0.72 -17.81
CA TYR A 248 -12.23 -1.12 -17.05
C TYR A 248 -11.27 0.08 -16.85
N ILE A 249 -10.72 0.23 -15.63
CA ILE A 249 -9.75 1.28 -15.31
C ILE A 249 -8.35 0.67 -15.33
N GLY A 250 -7.47 1.22 -16.20
CA GLY A 250 -6.12 0.73 -16.38
C GLY A 250 -5.21 0.89 -15.17
N ARG A 251 -4.14 0.13 -15.15
CA ARG A 251 -3.17 0.10 -14.03
C ARG A 251 -2.36 1.38 -13.88
N VAL A 252 -2.11 2.10 -14.97
CA VAL A 252 -1.20 3.25 -15.01
C VAL A 252 -1.99 4.52 -15.27
N PRO A 253 -1.80 5.59 -14.48
CA PRO A 253 -2.49 6.86 -14.70
C PRO A 253 -2.32 7.37 -16.13
N ASN A 254 -3.41 7.86 -16.72
CA ASN A 254 -3.48 8.41 -18.09
C ASN A 254 -3.13 7.40 -19.20
N ARG A 255 -3.17 6.09 -18.91
CA ARG A 255 -2.90 5.03 -19.90
C ARG A 255 -3.99 3.95 -19.85
N ARG A 256 -4.66 3.73 -21.00
CA ARG A 256 -5.74 2.74 -21.17
C ARG A 256 -5.26 1.36 -21.60
N ASP A 257 -4.01 1.25 -21.98
CA ASP A 257 -3.41 0.06 -22.61
C ASP A 257 -2.69 -0.87 -21.62
N VAL A 258 -2.74 -0.59 -20.31
CA VAL A 258 -2.04 -1.39 -19.31
C VAL A 258 -3.03 -2.06 -18.36
N MET A 259 -3.11 -3.38 -18.46
CA MET A 259 -3.96 -4.20 -17.61
C MET A 259 -3.31 -4.55 -16.27
N HIS A 260 -4.16 -4.75 -15.25
CA HIS A 260 -3.83 -5.39 -13.99
C HIS A 260 -5.00 -6.27 -13.53
N HIS A 261 -5.11 -6.60 -12.26
CA HIS A 261 -6.26 -7.30 -11.74
C HIS A 261 -7.52 -6.41 -11.77
N TYR A 262 -8.63 -6.97 -12.16
CA TYR A 262 -9.91 -6.27 -12.36
C TYR A 262 -10.50 -5.74 -11.05
N ASP A 263 -10.32 -6.48 -9.96
CA ASP A 263 -10.87 -6.19 -8.63
C ASP A 263 -10.32 -4.90 -8.01
N MET A 264 -9.17 -4.42 -8.47
CA MET A 264 -8.64 -3.11 -8.07
C MET A 264 -9.54 -1.95 -8.48
N ASN A 265 -10.37 -2.13 -9.50
CA ASN A 265 -11.32 -1.11 -9.94
C ASN A 265 -12.39 -0.84 -8.88
N LEU A 266 -12.90 -1.88 -8.21
CA LEU A 266 -13.88 -1.74 -7.14
C LEU A 266 -13.34 -0.88 -5.98
N VAL A 267 -12.11 -1.17 -5.55
CA VAL A 267 -11.47 -0.43 -4.45
C VAL A 267 -11.13 1.01 -4.85
N PHE A 268 -10.71 1.22 -6.08
CA PHE A 268 -10.49 2.56 -6.61
C PHE A 268 -11.76 3.41 -6.56
N ILE A 269 -12.87 2.86 -7.00
CA ILE A 269 -14.18 3.54 -6.95
C ILE A 269 -14.61 3.81 -5.51
N ASP A 270 -14.36 2.88 -4.60
CA ASP A 270 -14.65 3.11 -3.19
C ASP A 270 -13.87 4.30 -2.60
N GLN A 271 -12.57 4.40 -2.89
CA GLN A 271 -11.75 5.54 -2.48
C GLN A 271 -12.24 6.87 -3.09
N LEU A 272 -12.62 6.85 -4.36
CA LEU A 272 -13.16 8.02 -5.06
C LEU A 272 -14.50 8.47 -4.48
N LEU A 273 -15.39 7.54 -4.17
CA LEU A 273 -16.66 7.84 -3.52
C LEU A 273 -16.46 8.39 -2.09
N TRP A 274 -15.50 7.88 -1.36
CA TRP A 274 -15.08 8.43 -0.07
C TRP A 274 -14.57 9.87 -0.20
N HIS A 275 -13.74 10.16 -1.19
CA HIS A 275 -13.28 11.51 -1.48
C HIS A 275 -14.44 12.48 -1.71
N LEU A 276 -15.44 12.08 -2.51
CA LEU A 276 -16.62 12.90 -2.74
C LEU A 276 -17.45 13.13 -1.47
N LYS A 277 -17.58 12.12 -0.60
CA LYS A 277 -18.26 12.28 0.71
C LYS A 277 -17.48 13.18 1.65
N TRP A 278 -16.16 13.07 1.65
CA TRP A 278 -15.30 13.84 2.53
C TRP A 278 -15.26 15.32 2.15
N THR A 279 -15.07 15.60 0.87
CA THR A 279 -14.94 16.97 0.36
C THR A 279 -16.28 17.66 0.12
N GLY A 280 -17.32 16.90 -0.21
CA GLY A 280 -18.59 17.48 -0.66
C GLY A 280 -18.52 18.22 -2.01
N ASP A 281 -17.46 17.99 -2.80
CA ASP A 281 -17.23 18.64 -4.11
C ASP A 281 -18.25 18.15 -5.15
N LEU A 282 -19.40 18.81 -5.21
CA LEU A 282 -20.47 18.49 -6.16
C LEU A 282 -20.13 18.84 -7.61
N ASP A 283 -19.24 19.80 -7.84
CA ASP A 283 -18.81 20.13 -9.20
C ASP A 283 -17.93 19.03 -9.75
N TYR A 284 -16.99 18.53 -8.95
CA TYR A 284 -16.20 17.38 -9.31
C TYR A 284 -17.06 16.12 -9.46
N ALA A 285 -18.00 15.89 -8.54
CA ALA A 285 -18.95 14.79 -8.67
C ALA A 285 -19.73 14.84 -10.00
N ARG A 286 -20.13 16.03 -10.44
CA ARG A 286 -20.84 16.23 -11.72
C ARG A 286 -19.95 15.91 -12.92
N GLU A 287 -18.68 16.33 -12.87
CA GLU A 287 -17.68 16.08 -13.90
C GLU A 287 -17.44 14.58 -14.11
N ILE A 288 -17.22 13.84 -13.02
CA ILE A 288 -16.86 12.41 -13.08
C ILE A 288 -18.06 11.46 -13.10
N TYR A 289 -19.27 11.96 -12.94
CA TYR A 289 -20.50 11.14 -12.88
C TYR A 289 -20.63 10.16 -14.06
N PRO A 290 -20.35 10.53 -15.33
CA PRO A 290 -20.39 9.58 -16.45
C PRO A 290 -19.40 8.42 -16.30
N ALA A 291 -18.24 8.66 -15.74
CA ALA A 291 -17.24 7.60 -15.49
C ALA A 291 -17.69 6.65 -14.39
N LEU A 292 -18.31 7.17 -13.32
CA LEU A 292 -18.95 6.36 -12.29
C LEU A 292 -20.07 5.51 -12.86
N GLN A 293 -20.98 6.08 -13.67
CA GLN A 293 -22.07 5.32 -14.30
C GLN A 293 -21.55 4.15 -15.15
N ARG A 294 -20.46 4.36 -15.91
CA ARG A 294 -19.84 3.27 -16.69
C ARG A 294 -19.34 2.16 -15.77
N HIS A 295 -18.69 2.50 -14.67
CA HIS A 295 -18.22 1.51 -13.71
C HIS A 295 -19.37 0.68 -13.12
N PHE A 296 -20.40 1.33 -12.57
CA PHE A 296 -21.56 0.63 -11.97
C PHE A 296 -22.27 -0.30 -12.98
N THR A 297 -22.39 0.12 -14.23
CA THR A 297 -22.97 -0.72 -15.30
C THR A 297 -22.09 -1.93 -15.57
N TRP A 298 -20.78 -1.73 -15.63
CA TRP A 298 -19.80 -2.79 -15.88
C TRP A 298 -19.76 -3.79 -14.71
N GLU A 299 -19.70 -3.28 -13.50
CA GLU A 299 -19.64 -4.08 -12.27
C GLU A 299 -20.89 -4.97 -12.12
N LYS A 300 -22.09 -4.37 -12.24
CA LYS A 300 -23.35 -5.10 -12.16
C LYS A 300 -23.47 -6.17 -13.24
N LYS A 301 -23.21 -5.80 -14.50
CA LYS A 301 -23.35 -6.73 -15.62
C LYS A 301 -22.38 -7.91 -15.55
N LEU A 302 -21.18 -7.67 -15.03
CA LEU A 302 -20.11 -8.65 -15.05
C LEU A 302 -20.09 -9.54 -13.81
N PHE A 303 -20.31 -8.96 -12.63
CA PHE A 303 -20.12 -9.65 -11.35
C PHE A 303 -21.43 -10.01 -10.63
N ASP A 304 -22.57 -9.55 -11.12
CA ASP A 304 -23.89 -10.03 -10.68
C ASP A 304 -24.79 -10.26 -11.91
N PRO A 305 -24.39 -11.18 -12.84
CA PRO A 305 -25.13 -11.40 -14.08
C PRO A 305 -26.49 -12.08 -13.88
N ASP A 306 -26.67 -12.81 -12.81
CA ASP A 306 -27.93 -13.47 -12.44
C ASP A 306 -28.86 -12.57 -11.61
N ASN A 307 -28.40 -11.36 -11.29
CA ASN A 307 -29.16 -10.32 -10.61
C ASN A 307 -29.70 -10.78 -9.24
N ASP A 308 -28.92 -11.55 -8.51
CA ASP A 308 -29.29 -12.03 -7.19
C ASP A 308 -28.82 -11.11 -6.04
N GLY A 309 -28.03 -10.07 -6.35
CA GLY A 309 -27.50 -9.08 -5.41
C GLY A 309 -26.21 -9.53 -4.72
N LEU A 310 -25.62 -10.64 -5.11
CA LEU A 310 -24.31 -11.08 -4.63
C LEU A 310 -23.28 -10.98 -5.76
N TYR A 311 -22.15 -10.39 -5.46
CA TYR A 311 -21.13 -10.10 -6.47
C TYR A 311 -20.08 -11.20 -6.52
N ASP A 312 -19.88 -11.73 -7.70
CA ASP A 312 -18.91 -12.77 -8.00
C ASP A 312 -17.47 -12.25 -7.92
N ALA A 313 -16.57 -13.11 -7.51
CA ALA A 313 -15.14 -12.85 -7.65
C ALA A 313 -14.41 -14.06 -8.23
N TYR A 314 -13.26 -13.77 -8.79
CA TYR A 314 -12.38 -14.75 -9.45
C TYR A 314 -11.00 -14.70 -8.81
N ALA A 315 -9.92 -14.84 -9.57
CA ALA A 315 -8.60 -14.59 -9.04
C ALA A 315 -8.47 -13.11 -8.69
N CYS A 316 -8.40 -12.81 -7.41
CA CYS A 316 -8.31 -11.46 -6.84
C CYS A 316 -6.93 -11.15 -6.31
N ILE A 317 -6.60 -9.87 -6.29
CA ILE A 317 -5.47 -9.33 -5.55
C ILE A 317 -5.94 -8.49 -4.34
N TRP A 318 -7.15 -8.04 -4.40
CA TRP A 318 -7.84 -7.40 -3.30
C TRP A 318 -8.62 -8.46 -2.49
N ALA A 319 -8.63 -8.47 -1.20
CA ALA A 319 -7.93 -7.76 -0.17
C ALA A 319 -6.57 -8.38 0.18
N SER A 320 -6.18 -9.44 -0.49
CA SER A 320 -4.91 -10.13 -0.32
C SER A 320 -4.45 -10.72 -1.63
N ASP A 321 -3.17 -10.63 -1.91
CA ASP A 321 -2.55 -11.38 -3.00
C ASP A 321 -2.88 -12.89 -2.87
N ALA A 322 -2.99 -13.57 -4.00
CA ALA A 322 -3.23 -15.00 -4.09
C ALA A 322 -4.66 -15.50 -3.75
N LEU A 323 -5.65 -14.64 -3.66
CA LEU A 323 -7.04 -15.08 -3.52
C LEU A 323 -7.56 -15.70 -4.82
N GLN A 324 -8.23 -16.85 -4.72
CA GLN A 324 -8.75 -17.62 -5.85
C GLN A 324 -10.17 -18.09 -5.56
N TYR A 325 -11.17 -17.34 -6.03
CA TYR A 325 -12.58 -17.67 -5.77
C TYR A 325 -13.28 -18.46 -6.88
N ASN A 326 -12.69 -18.58 -8.04
CA ASN A 326 -13.21 -19.36 -9.17
C ASN A 326 -14.67 -19.05 -9.57
N GLY A 327 -15.10 -17.79 -9.40
CA GLY A 327 -16.46 -17.36 -9.70
C GLY A 327 -17.45 -17.65 -8.55
N GLY A 328 -17.08 -17.35 -7.32
CA GLY A 328 -17.96 -17.43 -6.15
C GLY A 328 -18.54 -16.07 -5.75
N LYS A 329 -19.67 -16.10 -5.02
CA LYS A 329 -20.32 -14.95 -4.40
C LYS A 329 -19.53 -14.54 -3.16
N VAL A 330 -18.82 -13.43 -3.21
CA VAL A 330 -17.82 -13.06 -2.20
C VAL A 330 -18.30 -11.92 -1.32
N THR A 331 -18.16 -12.09 -0.01
CA THR A 331 -18.70 -11.13 0.97
C THR A 331 -18.05 -9.75 0.84
N HIS A 332 -16.71 -9.64 0.77
CA HIS A 332 -16.08 -8.33 0.74
C HIS A 332 -16.38 -7.55 -0.55
N SER A 333 -16.41 -8.20 -1.72
CA SER A 333 -16.79 -7.57 -2.97
C SER A 333 -18.25 -7.11 -2.96
N THR A 334 -19.14 -7.95 -2.42
CA THR A 334 -20.57 -7.63 -2.26
C THR A 334 -20.76 -6.44 -1.30
N ALA A 335 -20.03 -6.41 -0.19
CA ALA A 335 -20.11 -5.31 0.79
C ALA A 335 -19.65 -3.97 0.19
N TYR A 336 -18.58 -3.96 -0.59
CA TYR A 336 -18.15 -2.75 -1.30
C TYR A 336 -19.19 -2.27 -2.32
N ASN A 337 -19.79 -3.18 -3.08
CA ASN A 337 -20.85 -2.83 -4.02
C ASN A 337 -22.09 -2.26 -3.32
N TYR A 338 -22.44 -2.76 -2.12
CA TYR A 338 -23.48 -2.15 -1.29
C TYR A 338 -23.16 -0.70 -0.95
N ARG A 339 -21.98 -0.46 -0.36
CA ARG A 339 -21.53 0.89 0.02
C ARG A 339 -21.46 1.82 -1.18
N ALA A 340 -20.91 1.34 -2.27
CA ALA A 340 -20.78 2.12 -3.51
C ALA A 340 -22.15 2.56 -4.04
N ASN A 341 -23.14 1.66 -4.10
CA ASN A 341 -24.50 1.99 -4.53
C ASN A 341 -25.20 2.95 -3.57
N LYS A 342 -25.03 2.80 -2.25
CA LYS A 342 -25.54 3.78 -1.26
C LYS A 342 -25.00 5.19 -1.54
N ILE A 343 -23.69 5.32 -1.64
CA ILE A 343 -23.04 6.64 -1.85
C ILE A 343 -23.43 7.21 -3.22
N MET A 344 -23.48 6.37 -4.25
CA MET A 344 -23.89 6.83 -5.59
C MET A 344 -25.35 7.30 -5.63
N ALA A 345 -26.24 6.68 -4.85
CA ALA A 345 -27.61 7.17 -4.69
C ALA A 345 -27.64 8.56 -4.05
N GLU A 346 -26.88 8.76 -2.96
CA GLU A 346 -26.77 10.06 -2.27
C GLU A 346 -26.22 11.15 -3.21
N ILE A 347 -25.18 10.83 -3.97
CA ILE A 347 -24.58 11.75 -4.96
C ILE A 347 -25.60 12.09 -6.06
N SER A 348 -26.31 11.09 -6.58
CA SER A 348 -27.34 11.29 -7.61
C SER A 348 -28.42 12.27 -7.14
N GLU A 349 -28.93 12.11 -5.92
CA GLU A 349 -29.91 13.03 -5.32
C GLU A 349 -29.36 14.46 -5.23
N LYS A 350 -28.14 14.61 -4.72
CA LYS A 350 -27.48 15.94 -4.60
C LYS A 350 -27.25 16.62 -5.95
N LEU A 351 -27.07 15.84 -7.00
CA LEU A 351 -26.92 16.33 -8.39
C LEU A 351 -28.26 16.51 -9.12
N GLY A 352 -29.39 16.23 -8.47
CA GLY A 352 -30.72 16.28 -9.10
C GLY A 352 -30.97 15.20 -10.16
N LYS A 353 -30.28 14.06 -10.03
CA LYS A 353 -30.42 12.89 -10.90
C LYS A 353 -31.26 11.81 -10.20
N ASP A 354 -31.86 10.90 -10.98
CA ASP A 354 -32.63 9.79 -10.44
C ASP A 354 -31.72 8.79 -9.69
N PRO A 355 -31.89 8.61 -8.35
CA PRO A 355 -31.12 7.68 -7.55
C PRO A 355 -31.68 6.25 -7.53
N SER A 356 -32.85 6.01 -8.16
CA SER A 356 -33.67 4.81 -7.96
C SER A 356 -32.95 3.51 -8.29
N ILE A 357 -32.12 3.50 -9.32
CA ILE A 357 -31.37 2.31 -9.72
C ILE A 357 -30.36 1.91 -8.63
N TYR A 358 -29.66 2.85 -8.05
CA TYR A 358 -28.66 2.60 -7.02
C TYR A 358 -29.29 2.24 -5.69
N LYS A 359 -30.43 2.86 -5.32
CA LYS A 359 -31.18 2.51 -4.11
C LYS A 359 -31.69 1.07 -4.17
N LYS A 360 -32.32 0.69 -5.28
CA LYS A 360 -32.81 -0.68 -5.48
C LYS A 360 -31.69 -1.71 -5.45
N GLU A 361 -30.56 -1.37 -6.03
CA GLU A 361 -29.40 -2.26 -6.02
C GLU A 361 -28.83 -2.42 -4.60
N ALA A 362 -28.68 -1.34 -3.85
CA ALA A 362 -28.25 -1.40 -2.45
C ALA A 362 -29.20 -2.24 -1.58
N GLU A 363 -30.50 -2.08 -1.74
CA GLU A 363 -31.52 -2.88 -1.04
C GLU A 363 -31.43 -4.37 -1.39
N LEU A 364 -31.28 -4.69 -2.67
CA LEU A 364 -31.09 -6.06 -3.17
C LEU A 364 -29.85 -6.69 -2.54
N ILE A 365 -28.69 -6.00 -2.60
CA ILE A 365 -27.43 -6.46 -2.03
C ILE A 365 -27.57 -6.70 -0.52
N LEU A 366 -28.13 -5.74 0.22
CA LEU A 366 -28.28 -5.86 1.68
C LEU A 366 -29.15 -7.07 2.07
N SER A 367 -30.22 -7.30 1.33
CA SER A 367 -31.09 -8.47 1.53
C SER A 367 -30.33 -9.77 1.23
N ALA A 368 -29.66 -9.83 0.08
CA ALA A 368 -28.95 -11.03 -0.39
C ALA A 368 -27.80 -11.45 0.53
N ILE A 369 -26.92 -10.51 0.89
CA ILE A 369 -25.75 -10.80 1.74
C ILE A 369 -26.16 -11.28 3.14
N ASN A 370 -27.23 -10.70 3.71
CA ASN A 370 -27.75 -11.11 5.00
C ASN A 370 -28.49 -12.45 4.96
N LYS A 371 -29.06 -12.81 3.83
CA LYS A 371 -29.77 -14.08 3.66
C LYS A 371 -28.82 -15.24 3.36
N GLU A 372 -27.87 -15.03 2.44
CA GLU A 372 -27.08 -16.11 1.85
C GLU A 372 -25.69 -16.28 2.50
N LEU A 373 -25.08 -15.16 2.94
CA LEU A 373 -23.71 -15.17 3.46
C LEU A 373 -23.62 -15.00 4.98
N TRP A 374 -24.65 -14.49 5.66
CA TRP A 374 -24.69 -14.46 7.11
C TRP A 374 -24.93 -15.87 7.69
N ILE A 375 -24.03 -16.31 8.57
CA ILE A 375 -24.10 -17.63 9.21
C ILE A 375 -24.78 -17.47 10.58
N LYS A 376 -26.10 -17.64 10.58
CA LYS A 376 -26.96 -17.29 11.73
C LYS A 376 -26.58 -18.02 13.03
N ASP A 377 -26.22 -19.28 12.95
CA ASP A 377 -25.86 -20.13 14.09
C ASP A 377 -24.42 -19.88 14.60
N LYS A 378 -23.58 -19.25 13.79
CA LYS A 378 -22.19 -18.93 14.11
C LYS A 378 -21.97 -17.43 14.44
N GLY A 379 -22.73 -16.54 13.84
CA GLY A 379 -22.68 -15.11 14.10
C GLY A 379 -21.64 -14.33 13.33
N TRP A 380 -21.29 -14.77 12.11
CA TRP A 380 -20.41 -14.00 11.21
C TRP A 380 -20.78 -14.23 9.74
N TRP A 381 -20.17 -13.45 8.82
CA TRP A 381 -20.35 -13.64 7.38
C TRP A 381 -19.37 -14.69 6.85
N ALA A 382 -19.86 -15.60 6.01
CA ALA A 382 -19.04 -16.53 5.25
C ALA A 382 -18.05 -15.78 4.36
N GLU A 383 -16.92 -16.37 4.06
CA GLU A 383 -15.96 -15.82 3.10
C GLU A 383 -16.59 -15.69 1.73
N PHE A 384 -17.14 -16.78 1.22
CA PHE A 384 -17.83 -16.81 -0.08
C PHE A 384 -18.73 -18.05 -0.21
N LYS A 385 -19.53 -18.07 -1.27
CA LYS A 385 -20.34 -19.21 -1.67
C LYS A 385 -20.05 -19.54 -3.14
N ASP A 386 -19.75 -20.82 -3.43
CA ASP A 386 -19.50 -21.26 -4.79
C ASP A 386 -20.70 -21.03 -5.71
N ASN A 387 -20.46 -20.60 -6.95
CA ASN A 387 -21.47 -20.53 -8.00
C ASN A 387 -21.68 -21.87 -8.69
N MET A 388 -20.69 -22.73 -8.66
CA MET A 388 -20.63 -24.00 -9.41
C MET A 388 -20.60 -25.20 -8.49
N GLY A 389 -20.78 -26.38 -9.08
CA GLY A 389 -20.76 -27.65 -8.36
C GLY A 389 -21.85 -27.73 -7.30
N ASN A 390 -21.47 -28.09 -6.07
CA ASN A 390 -22.39 -28.24 -4.95
C ASN A 390 -22.78 -26.91 -4.29
N ARG A 391 -22.32 -25.78 -4.79
CA ARG A 391 -22.59 -24.42 -4.26
C ARG A 391 -22.32 -24.30 -2.76
N ILE A 392 -21.17 -24.80 -2.34
CA ILE A 392 -20.77 -24.83 -0.94
C ILE A 392 -20.53 -23.40 -0.44
N ARG A 393 -20.99 -23.13 0.77
CA ARG A 393 -20.64 -21.91 1.50
C ARG A 393 -19.39 -22.17 2.32
N HIS A 394 -18.40 -21.31 2.17
CA HIS A 394 -17.12 -21.37 2.87
C HIS A 394 -17.15 -20.47 4.10
N ASP A 395 -17.36 -21.10 5.24
CA ASP A 395 -17.68 -20.42 6.50
C ASP A 395 -16.47 -19.78 7.20
N ASN A 396 -15.24 -20.24 6.92
CA ASN A 396 -14.03 -19.68 7.53
C ASN A 396 -13.66 -18.37 6.87
N ALA A 397 -14.04 -17.27 7.50
CA ALA A 397 -13.79 -15.94 7.00
C ALA A 397 -12.34 -15.48 7.28
N ALA A 398 -11.80 -14.69 6.38
CA ALA A 398 -10.64 -13.86 6.67
C ALA A 398 -11.05 -12.60 7.46
N ILE A 399 -10.09 -11.90 8.06
CA ILE A 399 -10.38 -10.64 8.75
C ILE A 399 -10.94 -9.59 7.78
N TRP A 400 -10.48 -9.59 6.50
CA TRP A 400 -11.00 -8.67 5.49
C TRP A 400 -12.48 -8.86 5.19
N THR A 401 -13.01 -10.06 5.27
CA THR A 401 -14.44 -10.32 5.14
C THR A 401 -15.24 -9.63 6.22
N ILE A 402 -14.76 -9.69 7.45
CA ILE A 402 -15.43 -9.09 8.62
C ILE A 402 -15.32 -7.57 8.59
N TYR A 403 -14.11 -7.02 8.44
CA TYR A 403 -13.98 -5.57 8.50
C TYR A 403 -14.60 -4.85 7.31
N HIS A 404 -14.63 -5.46 6.10
CA HIS A 404 -15.33 -4.85 4.96
C HIS A 404 -16.84 -4.84 5.14
N ALA A 405 -17.40 -5.91 5.70
CA ALA A 405 -18.81 -5.96 6.01
C ALA A 405 -19.20 -4.86 7.02
N ILE A 406 -18.41 -4.68 8.06
CA ILE A 406 -18.63 -3.67 9.09
C ILE A 406 -18.44 -2.25 8.54
N ASP A 407 -17.29 -1.99 7.90
CA ASP A 407 -16.96 -0.68 7.32
C ASP A 407 -17.92 -0.25 6.20
N SER A 408 -18.63 -1.19 5.59
CA SER A 408 -19.65 -0.93 4.57
C SER A 408 -21.08 -0.77 5.11
N ASP A 409 -21.30 -0.82 6.42
CA ASP A 409 -22.62 -0.69 7.06
C ASP A 409 -23.65 -1.76 6.63
N ILE A 410 -23.22 -2.99 6.32
CA ILE A 410 -24.17 -4.08 5.97
C ILE A 410 -24.77 -4.79 7.19
N HIS A 411 -24.54 -4.27 8.36
CA HIS A 411 -24.83 -4.89 9.65
C HIS A 411 -25.84 -4.10 10.49
N ASP A 412 -26.46 -4.79 11.45
CA ASP A 412 -26.92 -4.16 12.67
C ASP A 412 -25.81 -4.24 13.75
N PRO A 413 -25.87 -3.41 14.81
CA PRO A 413 -24.82 -3.36 15.83
C PRO A 413 -24.54 -4.70 16.52
N PHE A 414 -25.57 -5.55 16.68
CA PHE A 414 -25.41 -6.85 17.31
C PHE A 414 -24.69 -7.85 16.39
N LYS A 415 -25.01 -7.86 15.11
CA LYS A 415 -24.28 -8.67 14.12
C LYS A 415 -22.82 -8.25 14.01
N ALA A 416 -22.55 -6.95 14.01
CA ALA A 416 -21.19 -6.45 13.98
C ALA A 416 -20.39 -6.92 15.21
N TYR A 417 -20.98 -6.82 16.40
CA TYR A 417 -20.37 -7.35 17.62
C TYR A 417 -20.11 -8.85 17.51
N GLN A 418 -21.08 -9.65 17.08
CA GLN A 418 -20.90 -11.09 16.90
C GLN A 418 -19.77 -11.41 15.91
N ALA A 419 -19.73 -10.71 14.78
CA ALA A 419 -18.70 -10.93 13.76
C ALA A 419 -17.30 -10.60 14.26
N THR A 420 -17.13 -9.57 15.09
CA THR A 420 -15.81 -9.32 15.74
C THR A 420 -15.46 -10.40 16.76
N ARG A 421 -16.44 -11.06 17.41
CA ARG A 421 -16.17 -12.21 18.30
C ARG A 421 -15.55 -13.39 17.56
N TYR A 422 -15.91 -13.60 16.29
CA TYR A 422 -15.24 -14.59 15.45
C TYR A 422 -13.73 -14.33 15.37
N ILE A 423 -13.32 -13.09 15.18
CA ILE A 423 -11.89 -12.73 15.14
C ILE A 423 -11.22 -13.07 16.47
N ASP A 424 -11.89 -12.79 17.61
CA ASP A 424 -11.32 -13.09 18.93
C ASP A 424 -11.09 -14.60 19.17
N THR A 425 -11.93 -15.46 18.58
CA THR A 425 -11.94 -16.90 18.90
C THR A 425 -11.29 -17.78 17.84
N GLU A 426 -11.37 -17.39 16.57
CA GLU A 426 -10.94 -18.22 15.45
C GLU A 426 -9.65 -17.75 14.76
N ILE A 427 -9.32 -16.48 14.90
CA ILE A 427 -8.11 -15.92 14.26
C ILE A 427 -6.96 -15.92 15.27
N PRO A 428 -5.76 -16.39 14.88
CA PRO A 428 -4.60 -16.42 15.77
C PRO A 428 -4.22 -15.03 16.29
N HIS A 429 -4.01 -14.94 17.62
CA HIS A 429 -3.52 -13.76 18.32
C HIS A 429 -2.09 -13.99 18.76
N ILE A 430 -1.21 -13.06 18.43
CA ILE A 430 0.23 -13.15 18.69
C ILE A 430 0.61 -12.02 19.66
N PRO A 431 1.01 -12.32 20.90
CA PRO A 431 1.42 -11.30 21.85
C PRO A 431 2.63 -10.51 21.35
N VAL A 432 2.57 -9.19 21.44
CA VAL A 432 3.69 -8.30 21.12
C VAL A 432 4.56 -8.16 22.35
N MET A 433 5.78 -8.67 22.29
CA MET A 433 6.75 -8.65 23.37
C MET A 433 8.08 -8.06 22.91
N GLY A 434 8.72 -7.29 23.78
CA GLY A 434 10.03 -6.70 23.50
C GLY A 434 10.71 -6.20 24.75
N LYS A 435 12.03 -6.05 24.69
CA LYS A 435 12.82 -5.52 25.81
C LYS A 435 12.36 -4.09 26.12
N GLY A 436 11.96 -3.86 27.37
CA GLY A 436 11.49 -2.56 27.83
C GLY A 436 9.99 -2.31 27.69
N LEU A 437 9.24 -3.20 27.05
CA LEU A 437 7.79 -3.17 27.07
C LEU A 437 7.28 -3.75 28.40
N LYS A 438 6.52 -2.94 29.13
CA LYS A 438 5.91 -3.33 30.40
C LYS A 438 4.50 -3.92 30.23
N ASP A 439 3.86 -3.60 29.12
CA ASP A 439 2.49 -4.00 28.82
C ASP A 439 2.51 -5.22 27.90
N THR A 440 2.06 -6.35 28.43
CA THR A 440 1.95 -7.60 27.68
C THR A 440 0.57 -7.84 27.10
N ALA A 441 -0.36 -6.89 27.27
CA ALA A 441 -1.74 -7.04 26.81
C ALA A 441 -1.91 -6.70 25.30
N ASN A 442 -0.90 -6.11 24.66
CA ASN A 442 -0.95 -5.79 23.23
C ASN A 442 -0.64 -7.03 22.40
N TYR A 443 -1.32 -7.16 21.28
CA TYR A 443 -1.16 -8.27 20.37
C TYR A 443 -1.35 -7.81 18.92
N VAL A 444 -0.85 -8.60 18.00
CA VAL A 444 -1.20 -8.57 16.57
C VAL A 444 -2.00 -9.81 16.24
N ILE A 445 -2.70 -9.80 15.13
CA ILE A 445 -3.52 -10.91 14.68
C ILE A 445 -3.07 -11.39 13.30
N SER A 446 -3.28 -12.67 13.03
CA SER A 446 -3.15 -13.19 11.69
C SER A 446 -4.30 -12.69 10.79
N THR A 447 -4.06 -12.63 9.50
CA THR A 447 -5.10 -12.27 8.51
C THR A 447 -6.15 -13.36 8.35
N THR A 448 -5.76 -14.61 8.55
CA THR A 448 -6.62 -15.80 8.44
C THR A 448 -6.11 -16.92 9.36
N ASN A 449 -6.91 -17.96 9.52
CA ASN A 449 -6.50 -19.26 10.06
C ASN A 449 -6.33 -20.31 8.97
N TRP A 450 -6.17 -19.91 7.70
CA TRP A 450 -6.08 -20.82 6.56
C TRP A 450 -4.68 -21.42 6.40
N GLN A 451 -4.62 -22.52 5.66
CA GLN A 451 -3.40 -23.21 5.29
C GLN A 451 -3.36 -23.41 3.76
N PRO A 452 -2.20 -23.40 3.13
CA PRO A 452 -0.89 -23.03 3.68
C PRO A 452 -0.70 -21.51 3.78
N TYR A 453 0.34 -21.08 4.49
CA TYR A 453 0.83 -19.71 4.46
C TYR A 453 1.21 -19.27 3.04
N MET A 454 0.71 -18.11 2.61
CA MET A 454 1.08 -17.52 1.33
C MET A 454 0.82 -16.01 1.33
N TRP A 455 1.85 -15.19 1.10
CA TRP A 455 1.72 -13.74 1.08
C TRP A 455 1.06 -13.20 2.35
N SER A 456 -0.05 -12.48 2.22
CA SER A 456 -0.84 -12.00 3.34
C SER A 456 -1.88 -13.00 3.86
N ILE A 457 -1.96 -14.23 3.32
CA ILE A 457 -2.81 -15.30 3.85
C ILE A 457 -2.10 -15.97 5.03
N ASN A 458 -2.79 -16.08 6.16
CA ASN A 458 -2.25 -16.60 7.42
C ASN A 458 -0.95 -15.89 7.86
N ASN A 459 -0.96 -14.58 7.78
CA ASN A 459 0.18 -13.72 8.06
C ASN A 459 -0.21 -12.52 8.91
N VAL A 460 0.74 -11.74 9.35
CA VAL A 460 0.53 -10.50 10.11
C VAL A 460 0.81 -9.30 9.20
N ALA A 461 -0.21 -8.51 8.92
CA ALA A 461 -0.12 -7.38 8.02
C ALA A 461 -0.66 -6.10 8.68
N PHE A 462 0.15 -5.04 8.72
CA PHE A 462 -0.19 -3.80 9.41
C PHE A 462 -1.49 -3.16 8.89
N GLY A 463 -1.66 -3.12 7.58
CA GLY A 463 -2.85 -2.53 6.95
C GLY A 463 -4.13 -3.29 7.31
N GLU A 464 -4.06 -4.60 7.31
CA GLU A 464 -5.19 -5.47 7.65
C GLU A 464 -5.58 -5.35 9.12
N ILE A 465 -4.59 -5.30 10.02
CA ILE A 465 -4.83 -5.14 11.46
C ILE A 465 -5.40 -3.76 11.75
N SER A 466 -4.87 -2.72 11.13
CA SER A 466 -5.36 -1.34 11.31
C SER A 466 -6.83 -1.21 10.85
N HIS A 467 -7.20 -1.81 9.73
CA HIS A 467 -8.59 -1.81 9.26
C HIS A 467 -9.51 -2.65 10.16
N THR A 468 -8.99 -3.76 10.69
CA THR A 468 -9.72 -4.56 11.69
C THR A 468 -9.94 -3.76 12.98
N ALA A 469 -8.93 -3.04 13.46
CA ALA A 469 -9.08 -2.17 14.63
C ALA A 469 -10.12 -1.07 14.40
N LEU A 470 -10.16 -0.47 13.20
CA LEU A 470 -11.22 0.46 12.80
C LEU A 470 -12.59 -0.19 12.93
N ALA A 471 -12.78 -1.40 12.42
CA ALA A 471 -14.05 -2.12 12.53
C ALA A 471 -14.45 -2.38 14.00
N TYR A 472 -13.49 -2.70 14.86
CA TYR A 472 -13.77 -2.84 16.29
C TYR A 472 -14.20 -1.51 16.93
N TRP A 473 -13.58 -0.39 16.58
CA TRP A 473 -14.05 0.93 17.04
C TRP A 473 -15.45 1.24 16.55
N GLN A 474 -15.76 0.95 15.29
CA GLN A 474 -17.10 1.12 14.71
C GLN A 474 -18.18 0.27 15.41
N THR A 475 -17.78 -0.84 16.04
CA THR A 475 -18.69 -1.71 16.81
C THR A 475 -18.72 -1.39 18.30
N GLY A 476 -18.03 -0.34 18.75
CA GLY A 476 -17.98 0.04 20.16
C GLY A 476 -17.02 -0.79 21.03
N ARG A 477 -16.15 -1.59 20.43
CA ARG A 477 -15.17 -2.44 21.13
C ARG A 477 -13.82 -1.72 21.25
N TYR A 478 -13.81 -0.64 21.99
CA TYR A 478 -12.70 0.32 22.05
C TYR A 478 -11.42 -0.25 22.64
N GLU A 479 -11.50 -1.07 23.68
CA GLU A 479 -10.32 -1.64 24.35
C GLU A 479 -9.58 -2.64 23.47
N GLU A 480 -10.31 -3.54 22.85
CA GLU A 480 -9.73 -4.54 21.94
C GLU A 480 -9.15 -3.88 20.70
N ALA A 481 -9.86 -2.90 20.13
CA ALA A 481 -9.38 -2.09 19.03
C ALA A 481 -8.05 -1.40 19.37
N PHE A 482 -7.97 -0.78 20.54
CA PHE A 482 -6.77 -0.10 21.01
C PHE A 482 -5.59 -1.07 21.21
N LYS A 483 -5.82 -2.21 21.86
CA LYS A 483 -4.78 -3.23 22.09
C LYS A 483 -4.19 -3.75 20.78
N MET A 484 -5.07 -4.04 19.82
CA MET A 484 -4.69 -4.52 18.49
C MET A 484 -3.93 -3.45 17.70
N PHE A 485 -4.45 -2.23 17.64
CA PHE A 485 -3.81 -1.13 16.92
C PHE A 485 -2.45 -0.77 17.53
N LYS A 486 -2.38 -0.63 18.85
CA LYS A 486 -1.11 -0.40 19.54
C LYS A 486 -0.14 -1.57 19.33
N GLY A 487 -0.63 -2.80 19.36
CA GLY A 487 0.17 -3.99 19.04
C GLY A 487 0.80 -3.89 17.65
N ALA A 488 0.00 -3.54 16.64
CA ALA A 488 0.49 -3.36 15.27
C ALA A 488 1.52 -2.23 15.14
N VAL A 489 1.30 -1.10 15.84
CA VAL A 489 2.26 0.02 15.87
C VAL A 489 3.59 -0.42 16.51
N LEU A 490 3.54 -1.11 17.65
CA LEU A 490 4.74 -1.59 18.32
C LEU A 490 5.51 -2.60 17.46
N ASP A 491 4.81 -3.55 16.87
CA ASP A 491 5.40 -4.56 16.01
C ASP A 491 6.04 -3.95 14.76
N ALA A 492 5.29 -3.18 13.98
CA ALA A 492 5.77 -2.67 12.70
C ALA A 492 6.81 -1.55 12.85
N MET A 493 6.62 -0.63 13.81
CA MET A 493 7.39 0.61 13.89
C MET A 493 8.53 0.57 14.92
N TYR A 494 8.44 -0.25 15.94
CA TYR A 494 9.41 -0.24 17.04
C TYR A 494 10.20 -1.53 17.22
N LEU A 495 9.61 -2.69 16.92
CA LEU A 495 10.23 -4.00 17.11
C LEU A 495 10.69 -4.61 15.79
N GLY A 496 10.04 -4.26 14.68
CA GLY A 496 10.33 -4.81 13.38
C GLY A 496 11.69 -4.37 12.81
N SER A 497 12.10 -5.00 11.72
CA SER A 497 13.33 -4.68 11.01
C SER A 497 13.29 -3.31 10.30
N GLY A 498 12.15 -2.69 10.26
CA GLY A 498 11.93 -1.35 9.70
C GLY A 498 11.43 -0.34 10.73
N PRO A 499 12.14 -0.10 11.85
CA PRO A 499 11.63 0.77 12.91
C PRO A 499 11.37 2.18 12.41
N GLY A 500 10.26 2.76 12.86
CA GLY A 500 9.79 4.09 12.47
C GLY A 500 9.11 4.15 11.09
N ASN A 501 8.94 3.03 10.40
CA ASN A 501 8.26 2.97 9.11
C ASN A 501 6.99 2.14 9.19
N VAL A 502 6.05 2.45 8.30
CA VAL A 502 4.83 1.65 8.11
C VAL A 502 5.15 0.52 7.13
N THR A 503 5.03 -0.71 7.60
CA THR A 503 5.39 -1.90 6.83
C THR A 503 4.17 -2.61 6.27
N GLN A 504 4.33 -3.38 5.20
CA GLN A 504 3.26 -4.25 4.70
C GLN A 504 3.10 -5.47 5.61
N LEU A 505 4.18 -6.21 5.82
CA LEU A 505 4.22 -7.39 6.66
C LEU A 505 5.02 -7.11 7.93
N SER A 506 4.76 -7.87 8.97
CA SER A 506 5.33 -7.63 10.27
C SER A 506 6.61 -8.42 10.52
N PHE A 507 7.26 -8.09 11.64
CA PHE A 507 8.36 -8.86 12.20
C PHE A 507 8.00 -10.34 12.44
N TYR A 508 6.73 -10.64 12.70
CA TYR A 508 6.23 -11.99 12.92
C TYR A 508 6.00 -12.79 11.62
N ASP A 509 6.32 -12.25 10.47
CA ASP A 509 6.38 -13.05 9.25
C ASP A 509 7.49 -14.09 9.35
N ALA A 510 7.12 -15.26 9.83
CA ALA A 510 8.06 -16.34 10.11
C ALA A 510 8.67 -16.97 8.85
N ALA A 511 7.99 -16.87 7.71
CA ALA A 511 8.43 -17.51 6.47
C ALA A 511 9.42 -16.67 5.69
N ARG A 512 9.19 -15.37 5.62
CA ARG A 512 10.00 -14.47 4.79
C ARG A 512 10.86 -13.51 5.61
N ARG A 513 10.41 -13.15 6.81
CA ARG A 513 10.99 -12.10 7.64
C ARG A 513 11.16 -10.77 6.89
N GLU A 514 10.24 -10.51 5.98
CA GLU A 514 10.25 -9.34 5.12
C GLU A 514 9.41 -8.24 5.75
N THR A 515 10.00 -7.07 5.83
CA THR A 515 9.29 -5.85 6.18
C THR A 515 9.46 -4.85 5.05
N TYR A 516 8.44 -4.73 4.21
CA TYR A 516 8.44 -3.71 3.17
C TYR A 516 7.99 -2.38 3.76
N ARG A 517 8.82 -1.36 3.57
CA ARG A 517 8.63 -0.04 4.17
C ARG A 517 7.66 0.82 3.37
N ASP A 518 6.95 1.66 4.11
CA ASP A 518 6.16 2.76 3.58
C ASP A 518 5.16 2.31 2.51
N PHE A 519 4.37 1.30 2.85
CA PHE A 519 3.28 0.85 2.00
C PHE A 519 2.08 1.78 2.12
N ALA A 520 1.59 2.26 0.98
CA ALA A 520 0.50 3.22 0.91
C ALA A 520 -0.78 2.73 1.61
N ASP A 521 -1.12 1.45 1.48
CA ASP A 521 -2.31 0.90 2.13
C ASP A 521 -2.16 0.80 3.66
N GLY A 522 -0.98 0.43 4.14
CA GLY A 522 -0.68 0.41 5.58
C GLY A 522 -0.75 1.81 6.17
N ILE A 523 -0.17 2.82 5.49
CA ILE A 523 -0.27 4.22 5.90
C ILE A 523 -1.73 4.65 5.95
N ALA A 524 -2.47 4.40 4.89
CA ALA A 524 -3.85 4.85 4.75
C ALA A 524 -4.79 4.22 5.78
N THR A 525 -4.70 2.91 5.99
CA THR A 525 -5.52 2.22 7.01
C THR A 525 -5.11 2.59 8.42
N GLY A 526 -3.81 2.84 8.67
CA GLY A 526 -3.33 3.37 9.94
C GLY A 526 -3.89 4.76 10.25
N VAL A 527 -3.90 5.66 9.26
CA VAL A 527 -4.50 7.01 9.40
C VAL A 527 -6.02 6.90 9.57
N ARG A 528 -6.70 6.02 8.82
CA ARG A 528 -8.14 5.78 9.01
C ARG A 528 -8.46 5.27 10.41
N ALA A 529 -7.72 4.28 10.88
CA ALA A 529 -7.88 3.74 12.23
C ALA A 529 -7.69 4.82 13.31
N LEU A 530 -6.70 5.68 13.12
CA LEU A 530 -6.42 6.78 14.04
C LEU A 530 -7.52 7.85 14.02
N VAL A 531 -7.90 8.35 12.84
CA VAL A 531 -8.79 9.51 12.68
C VAL A 531 -10.27 9.12 12.74
N GLN A 532 -10.67 8.02 12.15
CA GLN A 532 -12.07 7.58 12.08
C GLN A 532 -12.46 6.58 13.18
N GLY A 533 -11.47 5.90 13.76
CA GLY A 533 -11.70 4.93 14.82
C GLY A 533 -11.40 5.49 16.21
N MET A 534 -10.18 5.93 16.44
CA MET A 534 -9.73 6.32 17.78
C MET A 534 -10.19 7.73 18.19
N TYR A 535 -10.34 8.67 17.23
CA TYR A 535 -10.80 10.05 17.44
C TYR A 535 -12.17 10.30 16.80
#